data_d145abbce0d2ecd725269abea3aa7538
#
_entry.id   d145abbce0d2ecd725269abea3aa7538
#
_cell.length_a   1.000
_cell.length_b   1.000
_cell.length_c   1.000
_cell.angle_alpha   90.00
_cell.angle_beta   90.00
_cell.angle_gamma   90.00
#
_symmetry.space_group_name_H-M   'P 1'
#
loop_
_entity.id
_entity.type
_entity.pdbx_description
1 polymer ?
#
loop_
_entity_poly.entity_id
_entity_poly.type
_entity_poly.pdbx_seq_one_letter_code
_entity_poly.pdbx_strand_id
1 'polypeptide(L)'
;MELTARMRTILSLLLAAYGYVTAEHIAAELGVSARTVTREMHGIETALKSYGVMLLRRTGAGFMLCGDAAALGHLRTELSLADVHSTLTPDQRRSILIARLLMADEPLKLFALAHLLHVTDSTVSHDLDRLQPWLAAQQITLVRRPGLGVYVEGAERDIRRALVRIIHDYVDEKELLALIGDDAADEGTAYAADRALLGLVDPAQIRRIDDVVAAETQNRHIPDSARVGLVVHLALAVRRLQQGDTIAMDAGTLEELQDTEEFSVAETIAVRMGEVFSIS
;
A
#
# COMPACT_ATOMS: atom_id res chain seq x y z
N MET A 1 12.63 -21.28 -11.22
CA MET A 1 11.39 -21.68 -10.50
C MET A 1 11.17 -20.62 -9.43
N GLU A 2 10.02 -19.94 -9.47
CA GLU A 2 9.72 -18.88 -8.51
C GLU A 2 9.46 -19.45 -7.11
N LEU A 3 10.00 -18.78 -6.08
CA LEU A 3 9.75 -19.10 -4.68
C LEU A 3 8.32 -18.71 -4.32
N THR A 4 7.54 -19.65 -3.79
CA THR A 4 6.21 -19.34 -3.25
C THR A 4 6.34 -18.49 -1.97
N ALA A 5 5.28 -17.77 -1.57
CA ALA A 5 5.27 -17.00 -0.32
C ALA A 5 5.66 -17.87 0.89
N ARG A 6 5.14 -19.09 0.97
CA ARG A 6 5.47 -20.05 2.04
C ARG A 6 6.94 -20.47 2.03
N MET A 7 7.52 -20.73 0.85
CA MET A 7 8.96 -21.06 0.72
C MET A 7 9.82 -19.90 1.19
N ARG A 8 9.45 -18.67 0.89
CA ARG A 8 10.14 -17.45 1.35
C ARG A 8 10.14 -17.34 2.86
N THR A 9 8.98 -17.47 3.50
CA THR A 9 8.89 -17.44 4.97
C THR A 9 9.75 -18.54 5.61
N ILE A 10 9.75 -19.75 5.06
CA ILE A 10 10.63 -20.83 5.55
C ILE A 10 12.11 -20.43 5.42
N LEU A 11 12.52 -19.87 4.27
CA LEU A 11 13.89 -19.43 4.04
C LEU A 11 14.31 -18.30 4.97
N SER A 12 13.43 -17.33 5.24
CA SER A 12 13.68 -16.24 6.20
C SER A 12 13.88 -16.78 7.62
N LEU A 13 13.06 -17.74 8.07
CA LEU A 13 13.23 -18.41 9.36
C LEU A 13 14.57 -19.16 9.43
N LEU A 14 14.96 -19.87 8.37
CA LEU A 14 16.24 -20.59 8.32
C LEU A 14 17.44 -19.65 8.26
N LEU A 15 17.34 -18.48 7.61
CA LEU A 15 18.38 -17.46 7.58
C LEU A 15 18.56 -16.71 8.90
N ALA A 16 17.48 -16.56 9.67
CA ALA A 16 17.52 -15.95 11.00
C ALA A 16 18.08 -16.88 12.07
N ALA A 17 18.02 -18.19 11.85
CA ALA A 17 18.48 -19.18 12.80
C ALA A 17 20.01 -19.40 12.71
N TYR A 18 20.68 -19.45 13.86
CA TYR A 18 22.11 -19.75 13.95
C TYR A 18 22.43 -21.27 13.93
N GLY A 19 21.53 -22.11 13.39
CA GLY A 19 21.69 -23.56 13.37
C GLY A 19 20.53 -24.31 12.73
N TYR A 20 20.38 -25.58 13.10
CA TYR A 20 19.29 -26.42 12.60
C TYR A 20 17.96 -26.02 13.22
N VAL A 21 16.92 -25.93 12.37
CA VAL A 21 15.52 -25.66 12.75
C VAL A 21 14.67 -26.88 12.42
N THR A 22 13.90 -27.37 13.38
CA THR A 22 13.05 -28.55 13.18
C THR A 22 11.84 -28.25 12.30
N ALA A 23 11.31 -29.27 11.61
CA ALA A 23 10.08 -29.14 10.82
C ALA A 23 8.86 -28.74 11.68
N GLU A 24 8.83 -29.18 12.94
CA GLU A 24 7.77 -28.87 13.91
C GLU A 24 7.80 -27.37 14.29
N HIS A 25 9.00 -26.81 14.51
CA HIS A 25 9.13 -25.39 14.82
C HIS A 25 8.67 -24.51 13.63
N ILE A 26 9.16 -24.82 12.43
CA ILE A 26 8.72 -24.13 11.20
C ILE A 26 7.20 -24.26 10.99
N ALA A 27 6.66 -25.45 11.26
CA ALA A 27 5.23 -25.72 11.12
C ALA A 27 4.39 -24.90 12.10
N ALA A 28 4.85 -24.74 13.35
CA ALA A 28 4.19 -23.92 14.36
C ALA A 28 4.16 -22.43 13.95
N GLU A 29 5.29 -21.89 13.49
CA GLU A 29 5.39 -20.49 13.01
C GLU A 29 4.50 -20.20 11.80
N LEU A 30 4.35 -21.19 10.90
CA LEU A 30 3.55 -21.05 9.68
C LEU A 30 2.07 -21.47 9.83
N GLY A 31 1.67 -22.01 10.96
CA GLY A 31 0.31 -22.56 11.18
C GLY A 31 -0.04 -23.73 10.25
N VAL A 32 0.95 -24.57 9.89
CA VAL A 32 0.79 -25.73 8.99
C VAL A 32 1.27 -27.03 9.64
N SER A 33 1.12 -28.18 8.96
CA SER A 33 1.67 -29.44 9.46
C SER A 33 3.17 -29.59 9.12
N ALA A 34 3.94 -30.29 9.94
CA ALA A 34 5.35 -30.64 9.67
C ALA A 34 5.52 -31.39 8.33
N ARG A 35 4.53 -32.20 7.94
CA ARG A 35 4.48 -32.88 6.62
C ARG A 35 4.42 -31.85 5.48
N THR A 36 3.66 -30.78 5.64
CA THR A 36 3.59 -29.68 4.65
C THR A 36 4.95 -29.00 4.53
N VAL A 37 5.63 -28.69 5.64
CA VAL A 37 6.98 -28.10 5.66
C VAL A 37 7.96 -29.03 4.92
N THR A 38 7.98 -30.32 5.23
CA THR A 38 8.88 -31.30 4.60
C THR A 38 8.67 -31.37 3.09
N ARG A 39 7.43 -31.25 2.61
CA ARG A 39 7.11 -31.24 1.18
C ARG A 39 7.66 -29.98 0.50
N GLU A 40 7.53 -28.80 1.13
CA GLU A 40 8.05 -27.54 0.60
C GLU A 40 9.58 -27.52 0.51
N MET A 41 10.29 -28.25 1.40
CA MET A 41 11.76 -28.31 1.40
C MET A 41 12.37 -28.86 0.10
N HIS A 42 11.64 -29.69 -0.63
CA HIS A 42 12.12 -30.19 -1.94
C HIS A 42 12.14 -29.08 -3.00
N GLY A 43 11.10 -28.23 -3.02
CA GLY A 43 11.04 -27.05 -3.89
C GLY A 43 12.11 -26.02 -3.51
N ILE A 44 12.28 -25.77 -2.21
CA ILE A 44 13.30 -24.88 -1.68
C ILE A 44 14.71 -25.34 -2.10
N GLU A 45 15.04 -26.62 -1.92
CA GLU A 45 16.34 -27.18 -2.30
C GLU A 45 16.65 -26.97 -3.80
N THR A 46 15.62 -27.09 -4.64
CA THR A 46 15.76 -26.83 -6.08
C THR A 46 16.00 -25.36 -6.39
N ALA A 47 15.28 -24.45 -5.71
CA ALA A 47 15.40 -23.02 -5.90
C ALA A 47 16.75 -22.49 -5.39
N LEU A 48 17.28 -23.02 -4.27
CA LEU A 48 18.55 -22.59 -3.68
C LEU A 48 19.77 -22.81 -4.58
N LYS A 49 19.69 -23.73 -5.55
CA LYS A 49 20.79 -23.98 -6.50
C LYS A 49 21.21 -22.73 -7.30
N SER A 50 20.27 -21.87 -7.64
CA SER A 50 20.55 -20.62 -8.35
C SER A 50 21.24 -19.56 -7.51
N TYR A 51 21.20 -19.70 -6.19
CA TYR A 51 21.85 -18.78 -5.22
C TYR A 51 23.19 -19.30 -4.69
N GLY A 52 23.60 -20.51 -5.08
CA GLY A 52 24.82 -21.12 -4.53
C GLY A 52 24.69 -21.52 -3.04
N VAL A 53 23.46 -21.66 -2.54
CA VAL A 53 23.16 -22.05 -1.15
C VAL A 53 22.66 -23.49 -1.11
N MET A 54 23.07 -24.25 -0.12
CA MET A 54 22.68 -25.64 0.11
C MET A 54 21.72 -25.74 1.31
N LEU A 55 20.74 -26.62 1.21
CA LEU A 55 19.90 -27.02 2.33
C LEU A 55 20.44 -28.28 2.98
N LEU A 56 20.98 -28.17 4.19
CA LEU A 56 21.44 -29.30 4.98
C LEU A 56 20.27 -29.88 5.77
N ARG A 57 20.22 -31.23 5.81
CA ARG A 57 19.22 -31.99 6.58
C ARG A 57 19.92 -32.86 7.60
N ARG A 58 19.49 -32.85 8.85
CA ARG A 58 20.00 -33.73 9.90
C ARG A 58 18.82 -34.34 10.65
N THR A 59 18.79 -35.68 10.65
CA THR A 59 17.74 -36.43 11.36
C THR A 59 17.73 -36.04 12.84
N GLY A 60 16.53 -35.68 13.33
CA GLY A 60 16.30 -35.25 14.71
C GLY A 60 16.72 -33.81 15.00
N ALA A 61 17.43 -33.10 14.10
CA ALA A 61 17.81 -31.71 14.27
C ALA A 61 17.06 -30.77 13.32
N GLY A 62 16.65 -31.24 12.13
CA GLY A 62 15.90 -30.45 11.16
C GLY A 62 16.74 -29.96 9.96
N PHE A 63 16.58 -28.69 9.60
CA PHE A 63 17.10 -28.07 8.39
C PHE A 63 18.00 -26.89 8.71
N MET A 64 19.02 -26.63 7.91
CA MET A 64 19.93 -25.49 8.03
C MET A 64 20.39 -25.06 6.63
N LEU A 65 20.54 -23.76 6.41
CA LEU A 65 21.15 -23.24 5.18
C LEU A 65 22.66 -23.20 5.32
N CYS A 66 23.38 -23.60 4.27
CA CYS A 66 24.84 -23.57 4.19
C CYS A 66 25.27 -22.96 2.85
N GLY A 67 26.13 -21.95 2.93
CA GLY A 67 26.70 -21.25 1.79
C GLY A 67 27.78 -20.30 2.26
N ASP A 68 28.54 -19.71 1.34
CA ASP A 68 29.47 -18.64 1.70
C ASP A 68 28.67 -17.35 2.11
N ALA A 69 29.37 -16.41 2.74
CA ALA A 69 28.77 -15.20 3.25
C ALA A 69 28.13 -14.34 2.13
N ALA A 70 28.70 -14.36 0.92
CA ALA A 70 28.20 -13.63 -0.23
C ALA A 70 26.90 -14.25 -0.76
N ALA A 71 26.86 -15.58 -0.91
CA ALA A 71 25.67 -16.32 -1.35
C ALA A 71 24.50 -16.17 -0.36
N LEU A 72 24.76 -16.30 0.94
CA LEU A 72 23.76 -16.09 2.00
C LEU A 72 23.31 -14.63 2.07
N GLY A 73 24.22 -13.68 1.87
CA GLY A 73 23.92 -12.25 1.78
C GLY A 73 23.03 -11.93 0.58
N HIS A 74 23.35 -12.46 -0.60
CA HIS A 74 22.53 -12.31 -1.81
C HIS A 74 21.13 -12.90 -1.62
N LEU A 75 21.04 -14.13 -1.08
CA LEU A 75 19.75 -14.75 -0.77
C LEU A 75 18.95 -13.90 0.24
N ARG A 76 19.61 -13.34 1.26
CA ARG A 76 18.95 -12.45 2.24
C ARG A 76 18.44 -11.18 1.58
N THR A 77 19.21 -10.54 0.71
CA THR A 77 18.78 -9.35 -0.03
C THR A 77 17.59 -9.66 -0.95
N GLU A 78 17.65 -10.74 -1.72
CA GLU A 78 16.55 -11.19 -2.57
C GLU A 78 15.28 -11.51 -1.78
N LEU A 79 15.41 -12.17 -0.64
CA LEU A 79 14.26 -12.44 0.24
C LEU A 79 13.75 -11.15 0.89
N SER A 80 14.61 -10.23 1.32
CA SER A 80 14.21 -8.93 1.88
C SER A 80 13.53 -8.06 0.83
N LEU A 81 14.04 -8.01 -0.40
CA LEU A 81 13.37 -7.35 -1.53
C LEU A 81 12.03 -8.03 -1.88
N ALA A 82 11.94 -9.34 -1.70
CA ALA A 82 10.72 -10.10 -1.91
C ALA A 82 9.78 -10.09 -0.68
N ASP A 83 10.30 -10.03 0.56
CA ASP A 83 9.51 -9.87 1.80
C ASP A 83 8.90 -8.47 1.90
N VAL A 84 9.52 -7.50 1.29
CA VAL A 84 8.92 -6.21 1.01
C VAL A 84 7.63 -6.36 0.17
N HIS A 85 7.53 -7.41 -0.63
CA HIS A 85 6.35 -7.73 -1.44
C HIS A 85 5.50 -8.91 -0.91
N SER A 86 5.86 -9.60 0.18
CA SER A 86 5.39 -10.98 0.38
C SER A 86 4.63 -11.34 1.64
N THR A 87 3.99 -10.49 2.35
CA THR A 87 2.82 -10.88 3.16
C THR A 87 2.02 -9.67 3.61
N LEU A 88 1.30 -9.09 2.67
CA LEU A 88 0.22 -8.18 3.05
C LEU A 88 -0.72 -8.94 3.98
N THR A 89 -0.93 -8.42 5.18
CA THR A 89 -1.99 -8.93 6.04
C THR A 89 -3.34 -8.80 5.32
N PRO A 90 -4.38 -9.53 5.71
CA PRO A 90 -5.72 -9.36 5.14
C PRO A 90 -6.19 -7.90 5.18
N ASP A 91 -5.86 -7.15 6.24
CA ASP A 91 -6.24 -5.75 6.37
C ASP A 91 -5.44 -4.83 5.42
N GLN A 92 -4.14 -5.07 5.26
CA GLN A 92 -3.33 -4.34 4.28
C GLN A 92 -3.79 -4.61 2.84
N ARG A 93 -4.09 -5.88 2.49
CA ARG A 93 -4.66 -6.19 1.17
C ARG A 93 -5.98 -5.50 0.94
N ARG A 94 -6.83 -5.46 1.97
CA ARG A 94 -8.11 -4.77 1.95
C ARG A 94 -7.94 -3.29 1.63
N SER A 95 -7.03 -2.59 2.32
CA SER A 95 -6.75 -1.17 2.10
C SER A 95 -6.29 -0.90 0.67
N ILE A 96 -5.33 -1.71 0.18
CA ILE A 96 -4.82 -1.59 -1.18
C ILE A 96 -5.92 -1.84 -2.22
N LEU A 97 -6.77 -2.85 -2.01
CA LEU A 97 -7.90 -3.13 -2.90
C LEU A 97 -8.87 -1.96 -2.97
N ILE A 98 -9.27 -1.39 -1.83
CA ILE A 98 -10.17 -0.23 -1.79
C ILE A 98 -9.51 0.94 -2.52
N ALA A 99 -8.26 1.26 -2.19
CA ALA A 99 -7.52 2.34 -2.80
C ALA A 99 -7.45 2.21 -4.32
N ARG A 100 -7.09 1.01 -4.82
CA ARG A 100 -7.01 0.73 -6.25
C ARG A 100 -8.36 0.81 -6.95
N LEU A 101 -9.43 0.32 -6.34
CA LEU A 101 -10.78 0.38 -6.91
C LEU A 101 -11.31 1.81 -6.98
N LEU A 102 -11.08 2.62 -5.93
CA LEU A 102 -11.54 4.01 -5.87
C LEU A 102 -10.78 4.94 -6.83
N MET A 103 -9.54 4.58 -7.18
CA MET A 103 -8.67 5.38 -8.07
C MET A 103 -8.62 4.86 -9.51
N ALA A 104 -9.32 3.79 -9.83
CA ALA A 104 -9.29 3.20 -11.16
C ALA A 104 -10.21 3.95 -12.11
N ASP A 105 -9.68 4.39 -13.25
CA ASP A 105 -10.45 4.99 -14.35
C ASP A 105 -11.13 3.91 -15.21
N GLU A 106 -10.59 2.69 -15.19
CA GLU A 106 -11.08 1.56 -15.97
C GLU A 106 -11.30 0.32 -15.08
N PRO A 107 -12.19 -0.60 -15.47
CA PRO A 107 -12.41 -1.85 -14.74
C PRO A 107 -11.14 -2.67 -14.57
N LEU A 108 -10.82 -3.03 -13.34
CA LEU A 108 -9.62 -3.79 -12.99
C LEU A 108 -9.86 -5.29 -13.24
N LYS A 109 -8.91 -5.96 -13.85
CA LYS A 109 -8.95 -7.40 -14.03
C LYS A 109 -8.59 -8.13 -12.75
N LEU A 110 -9.32 -9.21 -12.43
CA LEU A 110 -9.11 -9.98 -11.20
C LEU A 110 -7.67 -10.51 -11.10
N PHE A 111 -7.13 -11.04 -12.21
CA PHE A 111 -5.75 -11.53 -12.27
C PHE A 111 -4.71 -10.42 -12.03
N ALA A 112 -4.98 -9.19 -12.48
CA ALA A 112 -4.07 -8.06 -12.26
C ALA A 112 -4.04 -7.67 -10.78
N LEU A 113 -5.19 -7.68 -10.10
CA LEU A 113 -5.28 -7.50 -8.65
C LEU A 113 -4.60 -8.63 -7.89
N ALA A 114 -4.78 -9.88 -8.32
CA ALA A 114 -4.14 -11.05 -7.74
C ALA A 114 -2.61 -10.97 -7.86
N HIS A 115 -2.12 -10.55 -9.02
CA HIS A 115 -0.69 -10.32 -9.25
C HIS A 115 -0.14 -9.20 -8.37
N LEU A 116 -0.83 -8.06 -8.32
CA LEU A 116 -0.46 -6.91 -7.49
C LEU A 116 -0.35 -7.28 -6.00
N LEU A 117 -1.28 -8.09 -5.52
CA LEU A 117 -1.36 -8.47 -4.09
C LEU A 117 -0.61 -9.77 -3.76
N HIS A 118 0.03 -10.39 -4.75
CA HIS A 118 0.73 -11.68 -4.64
C HIS A 118 -0.13 -12.80 -4.01
N VAL A 119 -1.40 -12.87 -4.42
CA VAL A 119 -2.38 -13.88 -3.98
C VAL A 119 -3.06 -14.53 -5.18
N THR A 120 -3.97 -15.48 -4.93
CA THR A 120 -4.76 -16.10 -5.98
C THR A 120 -6.00 -15.29 -6.34
N ASP A 121 -6.56 -15.45 -7.54
CA ASP A 121 -7.83 -14.85 -7.97
C ASP A 121 -8.98 -15.16 -6.99
N SER A 122 -9.01 -16.37 -6.42
CA SER A 122 -10.01 -16.77 -5.43
C SER A 122 -9.85 -15.98 -4.11
N THR A 123 -8.62 -15.67 -3.69
CA THR A 123 -8.35 -14.85 -2.51
C THR A 123 -8.84 -13.43 -2.75
N VAL A 124 -8.53 -12.84 -3.93
CA VAL A 124 -9.02 -11.50 -4.30
C VAL A 124 -10.54 -11.48 -4.34
N SER A 125 -11.17 -12.49 -4.95
CA SER A 125 -12.63 -12.58 -4.98
C SER A 125 -13.25 -12.57 -3.58
N HIS A 126 -12.66 -13.34 -2.66
CA HIS A 126 -13.11 -13.37 -1.26
C HIS A 126 -12.84 -12.05 -0.53
N ASP A 127 -11.68 -11.42 -0.74
CA ASP A 127 -11.38 -10.11 -0.16
C ASP A 127 -12.37 -9.05 -0.69
N LEU A 128 -12.72 -9.06 -1.98
CA LEU A 128 -13.73 -8.18 -2.57
C LEU A 128 -15.13 -8.39 -1.97
N ASP A 129 -15.53 -9.64 -1.66
CA ASP A 129 -16.80 -9.92 -0.99
C ASP A 129 -16.86 -9.27 0.40
N ARG A 130 -15.74 -9.29 1.12
CA ARG A 130 -15.60 -8.63 2.43
C ARG A 130 -15.58 -7.12 2.37
N LEU A 131 -15.18 -6.53 1.22
CA LEU A 131 -15.17 -5.09 1.03
C LEU A 131 -16.56 -4.51 0.76
N GLN A 132 -17.45 -5.29 0.18
CA GLN A 132 -18.75 -4.82 -0.27
C GLN A 132 -19.56 -4.09 0.80
N PRO A 133 -19.66 -4.57 2.06
CA PRO A 133 -20.37 -3.86 3.12
C PRO A 133 -19.74 -2.49 3.46
N TRP A 134 -18.40 -2.40 3.44
CA TRP A 134 -17.70 -1.14 3.72
C TRP A 134 -17.95 -0.11 2.62
N LEU A 135 -17.85 -0.51 1.34
CA LEU A 135 -18.15 0.35 0.19
C LEU A 135 -19.60 0.82 0.21
N ALA A 136 -20.54 -0.08 0.48
CA ALA A 136 -21.96 0.26 0.58
C ALA A 136 -22.24 1.29 1.68
N ALA A 137 -21.54 1.21 2.83
CA ALA A 137 -21.63 2.20 3.90
C ALA A 137 -21.11 3.59 3.49
N GLN A 138 -20.25 3.67 2.45
CA GLN A 138 -19.79 4.92 1.83
C GLN A 138 -20.65 5.34 0.64
N GLN A 139 -21.79 4.67 0.39
CA GLN A 139 -22.66 4.90 -0.78
C GLN A 139 -21.98 4.57 -2.13
N ILE A 140 -21.05 3.64 -2.12
CA ILE A 140 -20.29 3.17 -3.28
C ILE A 140 -20.67 1.72 -3.55
N THR A 141 -20.98 1.41 -4.81
CA THR A 141 -21.36 0.07 -5.26
C THR A 141 -20.19 -0.62 -5.93
N LEU A 142 -19.84 -1.82 -5.47
CA LEU A 142 -18.87 -2.68 -6.14
C LEU A 142 -19.56 -3.44 -7.28
N VAL A 143 -19.09 -3.26 -8.50
CA VAL A 143 -19.62 -3.91 -9.70
C VAL A 143 -18.62 -4.93 -10.23
N ARG A 144 -19.11 -6.13 -10.53
CA ARG A 144 -18.33 -7.21 -11.16
C ARG A 144 -19.00 -7.61 -12.45
N ARG A 145 -18.30 -7.48 -13.58
CA ARG A 145 -18.81 -7.89 -14.89
C ARG A 145 -17.89 -8.93 -15.51
N PRO A 146 -18.41 -10.13 -15.82
CA PRO A 146 -17.64 -11.16 -16.52
C PRO A 146 -17.01 -10.60 -17.81
N GLY A 147 -15.72 -10.87 -18.01
CA GLY A 147 -14.97 -10.38 -19.17
C GLY A 147 -14.52 -8.93 -19.08
N LEU A 148 -15.23 -8.05 -18.39
CA LEU A 148 -14.87 -6.64 -18.21
C LEU A 148 -13.92 -6.45 -17.03
N GLY A 149 -14.28 -6.92 -15.84
CA GLY A 149 -13.51 -6.80 -14.61
C GLY A 149 -14.33 -6.33 -13.44
N VAL A 150 -13.65 -5.68 -12.47
CA VAL A 150 -14.21 -5.16 -11.23
C VAL A 150 -13.99 -3.65 -11.18
N TYR A 151 -15.00 -2.90 -10.79
CA TYR A 151 -14.95 -1.45 -10.64
C TYR A 151 -15.98 -0.98 -9.61
N VAL A 152 -15.97 0.29 -9.30
CA VAL A 152 -16.92 0.90 -8.37
C VAL A 152 -17.77 1.96 -9.06
N GLU A 153 -19.01 2.11 -8.59
CA GLU A 153 -19.94 3.17 -9.00
C GLU A 153 -20.36 3.96 -7.77
N GLY A 154 -20.27 5.28 -7.84
CA GLY A 154 -20.66 6.19 -6.76
C GLY A 154 -20.49 7.65 -7.18
N ALA A 155 -21.05 8.58 -6.38
CA ALA A 155 -20.82 10.00 -6.61
C ALA A 155 -19.37 10.36 -6.28
N GLU A 156 -18.76 11.26 -7.05
CA GLU A 156 -17.35 11.66 -6.87
C GLU A 156 -17.05 12.14 -5.44
N ARG A 157 -17.97 12.89 -4.82
CA ARG A 157 -17.86 13.32 -3.42
C ARG A 157 -17.73 12.14 -2.44
N ASP A 158 -18.43 11.04 -2.71
CA ASP A 158 -18.43 9.86 -1.83
C ASP A 158 -17.16 9.04 -2.04
N ILE A 159 -16.67 8.97 -3.28
CA ILE A 159 -15.37 8.36 -3.62
C ILE A 159 -14.24 9.11 -2.93
N ARG A 160 -14.18 10.45 -3.01
CA ARG A 160 -13.15 11.24 -2.30
C ARG A 160 -13.22 11.09 -0.80
N ARG A 161 -14.43 11.10 -0.22
CA ARG A 161 -14.61 10.86 1.22
C ARG A 161 -14.10 9.49 1.63
N ALA A 162 -14.37 8.46 0.85
CA ALA A 162 -13.90 7.11 1.10
C ALA A 162 -12.36 7.01 1.00
N LEU A 163 -11.74 7.69 0.03
CA LEU A 163 -10.27 7.76 -0.11
C LEU A 163 -9.60 8.42 1.10
N VAL A 164 -10.14 9.55 1.55
CA VAL A 164 -9.63 10.21 2.77
C VAL A 164 -9.77 9.31 3.97
N ARG A 165 -10.92 8.68 4.15
CA ARG A 165 -11.18 7.78 5.27
C ARG A 165 -10.21 6.61 5.30
N ILE A 166 -9.91 6.01 4.14
CA ILE A 166 -8.98 4.87 4.10
C ILE A 166 -7.56 5.30 4.48
N ILE A 167 -7.13 6.50 4.09
CA ILE A 167 -5.83 7.02 4.51
C ILE A 167 -5.80 7.20 6.03
N HIS A 168 -6.81 7.82 6.62
CA HIS A 168 -6.89 7.98 8.08
C HIS A 168 -6.96 6.65 8.84
N ASP A 169 -7.64 5.64 8.30
CA ASP A 169 -7.82 4.35 8.98
C ASP A 169 -6.55 3.48 8.93
N TYR A 170 -5.66 3.69 7.95
CA TYR A 170 -4.55 2.77 7.67
C TYR A 170 -3.16 3.41 7.64
N VAL A 171 -3.07 4.74 7.70
CA VAL A 171 -1.79 5.46 7.70
C VAL A 171 -1.60 6.17 9.05
N ASP A 172 -0.48 5.89 9.70
CA ASP A 172 -0.13 6.58 10.95
C ASP A 172 0.20 8.06 10.66
N GLU A 173 -0.33 8.97 11.46
CA GLU A 173 -0.04 10.41 11.37
C GLU A 173 1.46 10.71 11.38
N LYS A 174 2.25 9.92 12.14
CA LYS A 174 3.72 10.04 12.16
C LYS A 174 4.37 9.66 10.85
N GLU A 175 3.83 8.65 10.16
CA GLU A 175 4.32 8.26 8.82
C GLU A 175 4.00 9.35 7.80
N LEU A 176 2.82 9.98 7.89
CA LEU A 176 2.45 11.11 7.04
C LEU A 176 3.32 12.35 7.32
N LEU A 177 3.61 12.66 8.59
CA LEU A 177 4.52 13.74 8.97
C LEU A 177 5.96 13.50 8.47
N ALA A 178 6.44 12.28 8.53
CA ALA A 178 7.76 11.90 7.99
C ALA A 178 7.86 12.07 6.47
N LEU A 179 6.73 11.97 5.75
CA LEU A 179 6.65 12.23 4.30
C LEU A 179 6.79 13.70 3.92
N ILE A 180 6.30 14.57 4.80
CA ILE A 180 6.26 16.02 4.61
C ILE A 180 7.57 16.66 5.08
N GLY A 181 8.26 16.06 6.07
CA GLY A 181 9.50 16.57 6.65
C GLY A 181 10.75 16.34 5.78
N ASP A 182 11.81 17.09 6.07
CA ASP A 182 13.13 16.99 5.39
C ASP A 182 13.84 15.63 5.57
N ASP A 183 13.40 14.82 6.55
CA ASP A 183 13.97 13.49 6.84
C ASP A 183 13.57 12.40 5.81
N ALA A 184 12.74 12.73 4.82
CA ALA A 184 12.26 11.79 3.79
C ALA A 184 13.31 11.40 2.74
N ALA A 185 14.56 11.79 2.90
CA ALA A 185 15.64 11.53 1.92
C ALA A 185 16.24 10.12 2.00
N ASP A 186 15.87 9.30 2.99
CA ASP A 186 16.36 7.93 3.13
C ASP A 186 15.46 6.96 2.34
N GLU A 187 16.06 6.05 1.55
CA GLU A 187 15.33 5.07 0.73
C GLU A 187 14.35 4.20 1.55
N GLY A 188 14.65 3.97 2.84
CA GLY A 188 13.75 3.31 3.78
C GLY A 188 12.48 4.09 4.08
N THR A 189 12.57 5.41 4.14
CA THR A 189 11.45 6.34 4.41
C THR A 189 10.55 6.49 3.19
N ALA A 190 11.13 6.55 1.97
CA ALA A 190 10.37 6.61 0.71
C ALA A 190 9.51 5.35 0.51
N TYR A 191 10.02 4.18 0.91
CA TYR A 191 9.28 2.91 0.85
C TYR A 191 8.15 2.83 1.89
N ALA A 192 8.41 3.27 3.13
CA ALA A 192 7.37 3.39 4.16
C ALA A 192 6.26 4.35 3.70
N ALA A 193 6.66 5.41 3.01
CA ALA A 193 5.80 6.41 2.41
C ALA A 193 4.85 5.87 1.34
N ASP A 194 5.37 5.11 0.41
CA ASP A 194 4.57 4.48 -0.66
C ASP A 194 3.58 3.46 -0.08
N ARG A 195 4.00 2.73 0.97
CA ARG A 195 3.10 1.88 1.75
C ARG A 195 2.06 2.68 2.52
N ALA A 196 2.46 3.77 3.16
CA ALA A 196 1.58 4.61 3.96
C ALA A 196 0.46 5.21 3.11
N LEU A 197 0.78 5.71 1.93
CA LEU A 197 -0.20 6.28 1.01
C LEU A 197 -0.87 5.24 0.08
N LEU A 198 -0.60 3.94 0.30
CA LEU A 198 -1.21 2.86 -0.48
C LEU A 198 -0.95 3.00 -2.00
N GLY A 199 0.12 3.70 -2.40
CA GLY A 199 0.41 4.05 -3.79
C GLY A 199 -0.64 5.00 -4.41
N LEU A 200 -1.40 5.72 -3.57
CA LEU A 200 -2.43 6.65 -4.03
C LEU A 200 -1.85 7.97 -4.54
N VAL A 201 -0.75 8.43 -3.96
CA VAL A 201 -0.13 9.71 -4.30
C VAL A 201 1.39 9.57 -4.34
N ASP A 202 2.04 10.25 -5.29
CA ASP A 202 3.49 10.32 -5.38
C ASP A 202 4.07 11.15 -4.20
N PRO A 203 5.05 10.63 -3.45
CA PRO A 203 5.71 11.39 -2.38
C PRO A 203 6.30 12.73 -2.84
N ALA A 204 6.81 12.83 -4.07
CA ALA A 204 7.29 14.10 -4.62
C ALA A 204 6.16 15.10 -4.84
N GLN A 205 4.97 14.63 -5.20
CA GLN A 205 3.77 15.46 -5.34
C GLN A 205 3.30 15.98 -3.98
N ILE A 206 3.33 15.15 -2.93
CA ILE A 206 2.99 15.55 -1.57
C ILE A 206 3.87 16.70 -1.09
N ARG A 207 5.20 16.60 -1.26
CA ARG A 207 6.13 17.67 -0.86
C ARG A 207 5.82 18.98 -1.58
N ARG A 208 5.59 18.95 -2.89
CA ARG A 208 5.22 20.15 -3.65
C ARG A 208 3.91 20.78 -3.18
N ILE A 209 2.94 19.97 -2.77
CA ILE A 209 1.68 20.46 -2.19
C ILE A 209 1.93 21.08 -0.83
N ASP A 210 2.73 20.42 0.00
CA ASP A 210 3.09 20.94 1.31
C ASP A 210 3.84 22.27 1.24
N ASP A 211 4.77 22.41 0.29
CA ASP A 211 5.46 23.69 0.03
C ASP A 211 4.46 24.81 -0.29
N VAL A 212 3.43 24.53 -1.10
CA VAL A 212 2.37 25.51 -1.40
C VAL A 212 1.56 25.84 -0.15
N VAL A 213 1.12 24.83 0.61
CA VAL A 213 0.35 25.01 1.84
C VAL A 213 1.16 25.81 2.87
N ALA A 214 2.43 25.46 3.09
CA ALA A 214 3.31 26.14 4.02
C ALA A 214 3.51 27.61 3.65
N ALA A 215 3.73 27.90 2.36
CA ALA A 215 3.92 29.29 1.89
C ALA A 215 2.68 30.17 2.13
N GLU A 216 1.48 29.64 1.84
CA GLU A 216 0.23 30.40 1.94
C GLU A 216 -0.31 30.46 3.38
N THR A 217 0.19 29.60 4.27
CA THR A 217 -0.24 29.54 5.67
C THR A 217 0.82 30.01 6.68
N GLN A 218 1.97 30.50 6.23
CA GLN A 218 3.10 30.88 7.10
C GLN A 218 2.76 31.88 8.20
N ASN A 219 1.73 32.74 8.01
CA ASN A 219 1.27 33.72 8.98
C ASN A 219 0.15 33.18 9.89
N ARG A 220 -0.20 31.92 9.79
CA ARG A 220 -1.27 31.26 10.54
C ARG A 220 -0.70 30.05 11.28
N HIS A 221 -1.08 29.90 12.53
CA HIS A 221 -0.71 28.71 13.29
C HIS A 221 -1.68 27.58 12.94
N ILE A 222 -1.26 26.69 12.04
CA ILE A 222 -2.01 25.47 11.70
C ILE A 222 -1.33 24.31 12.45
N PRO A 223 -2.06 23.53 13.25
CA PRO A 223 -1.53 22.31 13.87
C PRO A 223 -1.02 21.32 12.81
N ASP A 224 0.07 20.60 13.12
CA ASP A 224 0.68 19.65 12.18
C ASP A 224 -0.32 18.62 11.64
N SER A 225 -1.21 18.08 12.48
CA SER A 225 -2.26 17.16 12.08
C SER A 225 -3.24 17.76 11.06
N ALA A 226 -3.61 19.03 11.24
CA ALA A 226 -4.49 19.72 10.30
C ALA A 226 -3.78 20.01 8.96
N ARG A 227 -2.47 20.36 9.01
CA ARG A 227 -1.63 20.56 7.82
C ARG A 227 -1.51 19.26 7.02
N VAL A 228 -1.18 18.14 7.70
CA VAL A 228 -1.11 16.81 7.07
C VAL A 228 -2.44 16.45 6.42
N GLY A 229 -3.56 16.61 7.14
CA GLY A 229 -4.90 16.37 6.60
C GLY A 229 -5.16 17.18 5.34
N LEU A 230 -4.86 18.48 5.36
CA LEU A 230 -5.03 19.36 4.21
C LEU A 230 -4.18 18.93 3.01
N VAL A 231 -2.90 18.61 3.22
CA VAL A 231 -1.98 18.16 2.17
C VAL A 231 -2.50 16.86 1.52
N VAL A 232 -2.96 15.90 2.31
CA VAL A 232 -3.55 14.65 1.80
C VAL A 232 -4.82 14.92 0.98
N HIS A 233 -5.71 15.76 1.47
CA HIS A 233 -6.93 16.15 0.74
C HIS A 233 -6.60 16.80 -0.60
N LEU A 234 -5.65 17.73 -0.63
CA LEU A 234 -5.21 18.40 -1.85
C LEU A 234 -4.54 17.43 -2.81
N ALA A 235 -3.72 16.51 -2.33
CA ALA A 235 -3.05 15.50 -3.15
C ALA A 235 -4.05 14.60 -3.88
N LEU A 236 -5.08 14.13 -3.17
CA LEU A 236 -6.16 13.37 -3.77
C LEU A 236 -6.98 14.21 -4.76
N ALA A 237 -7.27 15.47 -4.41
CA ALA A 237 -8.00 16.38 -5.29
C ALA A 237 -7.25 16.64 -6.61
N VAL A 238 -5.95 16.94 -6.54
CA VAL A 238 -5.10 17.12 -7.73
C VAL A 238 -5.14 15.90 -8.63
N ARG A 239 -4.94 14.72 -8.06
CA ARG A 239 -4.93 13.47 -8.82
C ARG A 239 -6.28 13.23 -9.52
N ARG A 240 -7.40 13.42 -8.81
CA ARG A 240 -8.75 13.24 -9.38
C ARG A 240 -9.04 14.28 -10.46
N LEU A 241 -8.62 15.55 -10.27
CA LEU A 241 -8.76 16.58 -11.30
C LEU A 241 -7.93 16.27 -12.55
N GLN A 242 -6.72 15.72 -12.40
CA GLN A 242 -5.89 15.26 -13.52
C GLN A 242 -6.55 14.10 -14.30
N GLN A 243 -7.39 13.30 -13.66
CA GLN A 243 -8.20 12.25 -14.27
C GLN A 243 -9.49 12.80 -14.92
N GLY A 244 -9.79 14.08 -14.75
CA GLY A 244 -10.98 14.72 -15.29
C GLY A 244 -12.21 14.67 -14.38
N ASP A 245 -12.04 14.20 -13.14
CA ASP A 245 -13.11 14.11 -12.16
C ASP A 245 -13.28 15.44 -11.43
N THR A 246 -14.47 16.02 -11.50
CA THR A 246 -14.82 17.29 -10.86
C THR A 246 -15.94 17.13 -9.85
N ILE A 247 -15.94 17.98 -8.82
CA ILE A 247 -17.07 18.13 -7.90
C ILE A 247 -17.72 19.47 -8.15
N ALA A 248 -19.02 19.47 -8.43
CA ALA A 248 -19.81 20.66 -8.38
C ALA A 248 -20.20 20.94 -6.92
N MET A 249 -19.79 22.09 -6.39
CA MET A 249 -20.22 22.56 -5.08
C MET A 249 -21.59 23.22 -5.22
N ASP A 250 -22.43 22.99 -4.23
CA ASP A 250 -23.73 23.69 -4.15
C ASP A 250 -23.51 25.19 -3.99
N ALA A 251 -24.25 26.00 -4.79
CA ALA A 251 -24.07 27.45 -4.82
C ALA A 251 -24.33 28.10 -3.44
N GLY A 252 -25.35 27.62 -2.70
CA GLY A 252 -25.62 28.13 -1.36
C GLY A 252 -24.50 27.88 -0.36
N THR A 253 -23.90 26.68 -0.38
CA THR A 253 -22.73 26.37 0.44
C THR A 253 -21.54 27.25 0.06
N LEU A 254 -21.35 27.51 -1.23
CA LEU A 254 -20.26 28.37 -1.70
C LEU A 254 -20.44 29.82 -1.22
N GLU A 255 -21.64 30.37 -1.31
CA GLU A 255 -21.98 31.71 -0.82
C GLU A 255 -21.72 31.86 0.68
N GLU A 256 -22.11 30.86 1.49
CA GLU A 256 -21.86 30.87 2.94
C GLU A 256 -20.36 30.88 3.30
N LEU A 257 -19.52 30.25 2.48
CA LEU A 257 -18.08 30.14 2.73
C LEU A 257 -17.29 31.35 2.23
N GLN A 258 -17.77 32.07 1.18
CA GLN A 258 -17.04 33.17 0.53
C GLN A 258 -16.71 34.33 1.48
N ASP A 259 -17.52 34.54 2.51
CA ASP A 259 -17.30 35.63 3.49
C ASP A 259 -16.33 35.24 4.62
N THR A 260 -15.74 34.04 4.57
CA THR A 260 -14.78 33.59 5.60
C THR A 260 -13.32 33.91 5.23
N GLU A 261 -12.48 34.14 6.25
CA GLU A 261 -11.03 34.32 6.03
C GLU A 261 -10.38 33.02 5.50
N GLU A 262 -10.89 31.87 5.90
CA GLU A 262 -10.44 30.56 5.45
C GLU A 262 -10.67 30.36 3.97
N PHE A 263 -11.77 30.88 3.43
CA PHE A 263 -12.08 30.81 1.99
C PHE A 263 -11.03 31.56 1.17
N SER A 264 -10.66 32.76 1.58
CA SER A 264 -9.62 33.55 0.89
C SER A 264 -8.29 32.83 0.82
N VAL A 265 -7.87 32.13 1.90
CA VAL A 265 -6.66 31.30 1.90
C VAL A 265 -6.82 30.09 1.01
N ALA A 266 -7.96 29.40 1.07
CA ALA A 266 -8.24 28.25 0.25
C ALA A 266 -8.24 28.59 -1.26
N GLU A 267 -8.79 29.77 -1.63
CA GLU A 267 -8.77 30.29 -3.00
C GLU A 267 -7.34 30.52 -3.48
N THR A 268 -6.49 31.15 -2.64
CA THR A 268 -5.07 31.38 -2.95
C THR A 268 -4.32 30.06 -3.15
N ILE A 269 -4.53 29.11 -2.25
CA ILE A 269 -3.96 27.75 -2.38
C ILE A 269 -4.45 27.10 -3.68
N ALA A 270 -5.74 27.16 -3.99
CA ALA A 270 -6.31 26.56 -5.20
C ALA A 270 -5.71 27.15 -6.49
N VAL A 271 -5.55 28.46 -6.56
CA VAL A 271 -4.87 29.13 -7.70
C VAL A 271 -3.45 28.64 -7.86
N ARG A 272 -2.69 28.61 -6.78
CA ARG A 272 -1.29 28.14 -6.78
C ARG A 272 -1.19 26.67 -7.18
N MET A 273 -2.11 25.84 -6.69
CA MET A 273 -2.17 24.42 -7.08
C MET A 273 -2.47 24.28 -8.57
N GLY A 274 -3.37 25.11 -9.13
CA GLY A 274 -3.65 25.20 -10.57
C GLY A 274 -2.39 25.46 -11.38
N GLU A 275 -1.58 26.47 -10.96
CA GLU A 275 -0.30 26.79 -11.61
C GLU A 275 0.74 25.67 -11.50
N VAL A 276 0.93 25.11 -10.29
CA VAL A 276 1.97 24.10 -9.99
C VAL A 276 1.69 22.75 -10.67
N PHE A 277 0.41 22.36 -10.79
CA PHE A 277 0.00 21.05 -11.32
C PHE A 277 -0.68 21.12 -12.68
N SER A 278 -0.79 22.31 -13.27
CA SER A 278 -1.43 22.55 -14.59
C SER A 278 -2.87 21.98 -14.62
N ILE A 279 -3.64 22.25 -13.58
CA ILE A 279 -5.06 21.89 -13.44
C ILE A 279 -5.91 23.15 -13.40
N SER A 280 -7.14 23.06 -13.95
CA SER A 280 -8.10 24.17 -14.03
C SER A 280 -9.39 23.85 -13.30
#